data_a73a30df112ffbfa21862baf75e0a599
#
_entry.id   a73a30df112ffbfa21862baf75e0a599
#
_cell.length_a   1.000
_cell.length_b   1.000
_cell.length_c   1.000
_cell.angle_alpha   90.00
_cell.angle_beta   90.00
_cell.angle_gamma   90.00
#
_symmetry.space_group_name_H-M   'P 1'
#
loop_
_entity.id
_entity.type
_entity.pdbx_description
1 polymer ?
#
loop_
_entity_poly.entity_id
_entity_poly.type
_entity_poly.pdbx_seq_one_letter_code
_entity_poly.pdbx_strand_id
1 'polypeptide(L)'
;KITNQDGELMGDAHYFGDGLTYLNPSDLKGKLIAIEGTDGVGRSTHLELLQEWLEVQGYGVITTGWTRSNLMSKTIEVAKEGNTIDRWSLSLLYATDFADRLEHEIIPALRSGFIVLADRYIYTAFARDFVRSNDRKWIRDVFGFALVPDLVCYLRIDVETLALRVIETKAMNYWES
;
A
#
# COMPACT_ATOMS: atom_id res chain seq x y z
N LYS A 1 13.09 -1.47 -14.27
CA LYS A 1 12.53 -2.41 -15.27
C LYS A 1 12.31 -3.73 -14.55
N ILE A 2 11.09 -4.20 -14.51
CA ILE A 2 10.72 -5.49 -13.89
C ILE A 2 10.74 -6.54 -14.99
N THR A 3 11.46 -7.63 -14.79
CA THR A 3 11.43 -8.80 -15.68
C THR A 3 10.51 -9.87 -15.10
N ASN A 4 9.79 -10.61 -15.96
CA ASN A 4 9.06 -11.80 -15.58
C ASN A 4 10.03 -12.96 -15.22
N GLN A 5 9.49 -14.10 -14.79
CA GLN A 5 10.31 -15.26 -14.41
C GLN A 5 11.14 -15.83 -15.59
N ASP A 6 10.78 -15.48 -16.83
CA ASP A 6 11.42 -15.92 -18.06
C ASP A 6 12.46 -14.90 -18.56
N GLY A 7 12.71 -13.81 -17.80
CA GLY A 7 13.72 -12.80 -18.16
C GLY A 7 13.25 -11.78 -19.20
N GLU A 8 12.01 -11.83 -19.65
CA GLU A 8 11.46 -10.82 -20.54
C GLU A 8 11.16 -9.53 -19.78
N LEU A 9 11.54 -8.40 -20.36
CA LEU A 9 11.13 -7.09 -19.89
C LEU A 9 9.60 -7.05 -19.94
N MET A 10 8.96 -6.97 -18.77
CA MET A 10 7.55 -6.63 -18.72
C MET A 10 7.41 -5.26 -19.39
N GLY A 11 6.94 -5.26 -20.62
CA GLY A 11 6.50 -4.04 -21.29
C GLY A 11 5.47 -3.38 -20.36
N ASP A 12 5.23 -2.08 -20.50
CA ASP A 12 4.45 -1.21 -19.64
C ASP A 12 3.28 -1.91 -18.94
N ALA A 13 3.61 -2.76 -17.94
CA ALA A 13 2.62 -3.48 -17.14
C ALA A 13 1.98 -2.46 -16.21
N HIS A 14 0.78 -2.02 -16.56
CA HIS A 14 0.02 -1.07 -15.74
C HIS A 14 -0.65 -1.72 -14.53
N TYR A 15 -0.75 -3.06 -14.50
CA TYR A 15 -1.37 -3.86 -13.45
C TYR A 15 -0.48 -5.02 -13.02
N PHE A 16 -0.69 -5.51 -11.80
CA PHE A 16 0.01 -6.70 -11.29
C PHE A 16 -0.51 -8.03 -11.87
N GLY A 17 -1.73 -8.02 -12.42
CA GLY A 17 -2.41 -9.15 -13.07
C GLY A 17 -3.31 -8.67 -14.20
N ASP A 18 -4.50 -9.25 -14.33
CA ASP A 18 -5.44 -8.97 -15.42
C ASP A 18 -6.03 -7.54 -15.41
N GLY A 19 -5.87 -6.83 -14.28
CA GLY A 19 -6.30 -5.45 -14.14
C GLY A 19 -7.81 -5.26 -14.03
N LEU A 20 -8.24 -4.05 -14.41
CA LEU A 20 -9.63 -3.61 -14.39
C LEU A 20 -10.10 -3.39 -15.84
N THR A 21 -11.05 -4.20 -16.31
CA THR A 21 -11.51 -4.20 -17.71
C THR A 21 -12.12 -2.88 -18.18
N TYR A 22 -12.61 -2.07 -17.23
CA TYR A 22 -13.25 -0.77 -17.49
C TYR A 22 -12.29 0.43 -17.39
N LEU A 23 -11.03 0.21 -16.97
CA LEU A 23 -10.04 1.26 -16.78
C LEU A 23 -8.91 1.12 -17.81
N ASN A 24 -8.75 2.14 -18.64
CA ASN A 24 -7.56 2.26 -19.45
C ASN A 24 -6.49 3.06 -18.68
N PRO A 25 -5.35 2.46 -18.31
CA PRO A 25 -4.30 3.15 -17.57
C PRO A 25 -3.74 4.40 -18.28
N SER A 26 -3.84 4.48 -19.59
CA SER A 26 -3.42 5.68 -20.34
C SER A 26 -4.28 6.93 -20.02
N ASP A 27 -5.45 6.75 -19.41
CA ASP A 27 -6.31 7.86 -18.97
C ASP A 27 -5.87 8.45 -17.62
N LEU A 28 -4.92 7.80 -16.95
CA LEU A 28 -4.38 8.23 -15.67
C LEU A 28 -3.25 9.25 -15.88
N LYS A 29 -3.55 10.51 -15.63
CA LYS A 29 -2.60 11.62 -15.83
C LYS A 29 -1.69 11.86 -14.64
N GLY A 30 -2.10 11.41 -13.46
CA GLY A 30 -1.38 11.54 -12.20
C GLY A 30 -0.25 10.53 -12.07
N LYS A 31 0.37 10.51 -10.89
CA LYS A 31 1.45 9.59 -10.54
C LYS A 31 1.15 8.87 -9.22
N LEU A 32 1.39 7.57 -9.19
CA LEU A 32 1.25 6.74 -8.00
C LEU A 32 2.63 6.43 -7.42
N ILE A 33 2.88 6.88 -6.20
CA ILE A 33 4.12 6.66 -5.46
C ILE A 33 3.80 5.86 -4.21
N ALA A 34 4.40 4.68 -4.07
CA ALA A 34 4.25 3.85 -2.88
C ALA A 34 5.47 3.98 -1.97
N ILE A 35 5.23 4.21 -0.68
CA ILE A 35 6.28 4.22 0.34
C ILE A 35 6.09 3.00 1.24
N GLU A 36 7.05 2.10 1.18
CA GLU A 36 7.07 0.83 1.91
C GLU A 36 8.14 0.82 3.01
N GLY A 37 7.98 -0.08 3.95
CA GLY A 37 8.92 -0.28 5.05
C GLY A 37 8.23 -0.79 6.31
N THR A 38 9.01 -1.17 7.30
CA THR A 38 8.51 -1.68 8.60
C THR A 38 7.87 -0.56 9.43
N ASP A 39 7.13 -0.94 10.47
CA ASP A 39 6.67 0.04 11.46
C ASP A 39 7.87 0.63 12.20
N GLY A 40 7.83 1.92 12.52
CA GLY A 40 8.93 2.63 13.16
C GLY A 40 10.07 3.10 12.23
N VAL A 41 10.03 2.78 10.93
CA VAL A 41 11.07 3.22 9.97
C VAL A 41 10.99 4.71 9.61
N GLY A 42 9.88 5.37 9.92
CA GLY A 42 9.66 6.80 9.65
C GLY A 42 8.87 7.10 8.38
N ARG A 43 8.05 6.15 7.90
CA ARG A 43 7.24 6.35 6.68
C ARG A 43 6.37 7.60 6.76
N SER A 44 5.61 7.78 7.84
CA SER A 44 4.69 8.93 8.00
C SER A 44 5.42 10.26 7.87
N THR A 45 6.56 10.41 8.55
CA THR A 45 7.39 11.62 8.46
C THR A 45 7.88 11.89 7.04
N HIS A 46 8.32 10.85 6.32
CA HIS A 46 8.77 11.03 4.94
C HIS A 46 7.61 11.33 3.99
N LEU A 47 6.43 10.77 4.24
CA LEU A 47 5.22 11.09 3.47
C LEU A 47 4.82 12.55 3.65
N GLU A 48 4.78 13.04 4.89
CA GLU A 48 4.47 14.43 5.21
C GLU A 48 5.44 15.40 4.54
N LEU A 49 6.74 15.17 4.67
CA LEU A 49 7.77 16.00 4.03
C LEU A 49 7.68 15.97 2.50
N LEU A 50 7.41 14.81 1.92
CA LEU A 50 7.27 14.67 0.48
C LEU A 50 6.00 15.35 -0.02
N GLN A 51 4.90 15.23 0.71
CA GLN A 51 3.65 15.90 0.40
C GLN A 51 3.85 17.43 0.40
N GLU A 52 4.38 17.99 1.49
CA GLU A 52 4.66 19.43 1.61
C GLU A 52 5.55 19.92 0.46
N TRP A 53 6.60 19.18 0.16
CA TRP A 53 7.51 19.55 -0.93
C TRP A 53 6.82 19.57 -2.29
N LEU A 54 6.00 18.56 -2.61
CA LEU A 54 5.27 18.46 -3.86
C LEU A 54 4.21 19.57 -3.98
N GLU A 55 3.49 19.87 -2.88
CA GLU A 55 2.48 20.93 -2.85
C GLU A 55 3.11 22.32 -3.08
N VAL A 56 4.29 22.57 -2.50
CA VAL A 56 5.06 23.82 -2.76
C VAL A 56 5.49 23.90 -4.23
N GLN A 57 5.73 22.77 -4.92
CA GLN A 57 6.00 22.76 -6.36
C GLN A 57 4.73 22.95 -7.22
N GLY A 58 3.55 23.04 -6.61
CA GLY A 58 2.28 23.28 -7.31
C GLY A 58 1.54 22.01 -7.74
N TYR A 59 1.94 20.82 -7.25
CA TYR A 59 1.22 19.58 -7.53
C TYR A 59 0.05 19.40 -6.58
N GLY A 60 -1.08 18.90 -7.11
CA GLY A 60 -2.13 18.34 -6.27
C GLY A 60 -1.68 17.01 -5.72
N VAL A 61 -1.76 16.83 -4.41
CA VAL A 61 -1.32 15.60 -3.73
C VAL A 61 -2.44 15.04 -2.88
N ILE A 62 -2.63 13.72 -2.89
CA ILE A 62 -3.43 13.01 -1.89
C ILE A 62 -2.58 11.92 -1.25
N THR A 63 -2.87 11.65 0.02
CA THR A 63 -2.28 10.52 0.73
C THR A 63 -3.34 9.46 0.97
N THR A 64 -2.96 8.20 0.76
CA THR A 64 -3.78 7.04 1.12
C THR A 64 -2.94 6.06 1.92
N GLY A 65 -3.57 5.15 2.65
CA GLY A 65 -2.81 4.23 3.50
C GLY A 65 -3.51 2.89 3.67
N TRP A 66 -2.73 1.90 4.03
CA TRP A 66 -3.21 0.56 4.26
C TRP A 66 -4.25 0.51 5.38
N THR A 67 -5.36 -0.19 5.16
CA THR A 67 -6.50 -0.31 6.10
C THR A 67 -7.19 1.02 6.45
N ARG A 68 -7.28 1.94 5.50
CA ARG A 68 -7.92 3.25 5.70
C ARG A 68 -9.18 3.45 4.85
N SER A 69 -9.71 2.39 4.22
CA SER A 69 -10.98 2.47 3.51
C SER A 69 -12.11 2.82 4.47
N ASN A 70 -12.99 3.69 4.05
CA ASN A 70 -14.19 4.04 4.83
C ASN A 70 -15.11 2.85 5.04
N LEU A 71 -15.09 1.90 4.12
CA LEU A 71 -15.92 0.70 4.15
C LEU A 71 -15.38 -0.36 5.12
N MET A 72 -14.06 -0.60 5.12
CA MET A 72 -13.48 -1.80 5.71
C MET A 72 -12.62 -1.58 6.94
N SER A 73 -12.16 -0.35 7.22
CA SER A 73 -11.19 -0.07 8.29
C SER A 73 -11.62 -0.61 9.65
N LYS A 74 -12.86 -0.34 10.07
CA LYS A 74 -13.42 -0.83 11.35
C LYS A 74 -13.57 -2.35 11.38
N THR A 75 -14.01 -2.96 10.29
CA THR A 75 -14.16 -4.42 10.17
C THR A 75 -12.82 -5.12 10.32
N ILE A 76 -11.77 -4.57 9.70
CA ILE A 76 -10.41 -5.10 9.81
C ILE A 76 -9.86 -4.93 11.23
N GLU A 77 -10.15 -3.82 11.90
CA GLU A 77 -9.74 -3.56 13.28
C GLU A 77 -10.34 -4.61 14.24
N VAL A 78 -11.65 -4.79 14.19
CA VAL A 78 -12.37 -5.81 14.98
C VAL A 78 -11.85 -7.21 14.67
N ALA A 79 -11.59 -7.51 13.41
CA ALA A 79 -11.05 -8.79 13.00
C ALA A 79 -9.66 -9.08 13.57
N LYS A 80 -8.82 -8.05 13.71
CA LYS A 80 -7.48 -8.17 14.32
C LYS A 80 -7.55 -8.35 15.83
N GLU A 81 -8.41 -7.58 16.52
CA GLU A 81 -8.55 -7.65 17.97
C GLU A 81 -9.08 -9.00 18.43
N GLY A 82 -10.07 -9.54 17.72
CA GLY A 82 -10.71 -10.80 18.08
C GLY A 82 -9.87 -12.05 17.83
N ASN A 83 -8.82 -11.96 17.02
CA ASN A 83 -8.00 -13.09 16.53
C ASN A 83 -8.84 -14.29 16.06
N THR A 84 -10.03 -14.03 15.52
CA THR A 84 -11.07 -15.03 15.20
C THR A 84 -11.11 -15.36 13.71
N ILE A 85 -10.37 -14.62 12.89
CA ILE A 85 -10.41 -14.74 11.43
C ILE A 85 -9.21 -15.54 10.94
N ASP A 86 -9.49 -16.52 10.07
CA ASP A 86 -8.47 -17.28 9.37
C ASP A 86 -7.67 -16.39 8.38
N ARG A 87 -6.52 -16.91 7.96
CA ARG A 87 -5.59 -16.18 7.08
C ARG A 87 -6.18 -15.77 5.73
N TRP A 88 -7.08 -16.61 5.17
CA TRP A 88 -7.70 -16.35 3.88
C TRP A 88 -8.70 -15.21 3.97
N SER A 89 -9.59 -15.29 4.96
CA SER A 89 -10.58 -14.25 5.24
C SER A 89 -9.92 -12.90 5.52
N LEU A 90 -8.83 -12.90 6.30
CA LEU A 90 -8.09 -11.67 6.58
C LEU A 90 -7.43 -11.08 5.32
N SER A 91 -6.89 -11.93 4.44
CA SER A 91 -6.33 -11.47 3.17
C SER A 91 -7.39 -10.88 2.25
N LEU A 92 -8.58 -11.50 2.17
CA LEU A 92 -9.71 -10.99 1.41
C LEU A 92 -10.25 -9.66 1.98
N LEU A 93 -10.28 -9.49 3.30
CA LEU A 93 -10.63 -8.21 3.92
C LEU A 93 -9.65 -7.09 3.50
N TYR A 94 -8.35 -7.40 3.48
CA TYR A 94 -7.34 -6.46 2.98
C TYR A 94 -7.51 -6.15 1.48
N ALA A 95 -7.85 -7.16 0.68
CA ALA A 95 -8.12 -6.94 -0.73
C ALA A 95 -9.35 -6.08 -0.96
N THR A 96 -10.40 -6.26 -0.15
CA THR A 96 -11.62 -5.44 -0.20
C THR A 96 -11.34 -3.99 0.22
N ASP A 97 -10.58 -3.77 1.31
CA ASP A 97 -10.13 -2.44 1.71
C ASP A 97 -9.34 -1.75 0.58
N PHE A 98 -8.45 -2.50 -0.04
CA PHE A 98 -7.65 -1.98 -1.14
C PHE A 98 -8.49 -1.67 -2.39
N ALA A 99 -9.44 -2.54 -2.74
CA ALA A 99 -10.35 -2.32 -3.89
C ALA A 99 -11.19 -1.06 -3.68
N ASP A 100 -11.75 -0.87 -2.49
CA ASP A 100 -12.53 0.33 -2.15
C ASP A 100 -11.72 1.61 -2.30
N ARG A 101 -10.50 1.64 -1.76
CA ARG A 101 -9.60 2.79 -1.90
C ARG A 101 -9.13 3.00 -3.34
N LEU A 102 -8.86 1.93 -4.07
CA LEU A 102 -8.46 2.02 -5.46
C LEU A 102 -9.54 2.70 -6.30
N GLU A 103 -10.80 2.31 -6.12
CA GLU A 103 -11.94 2.80 -6.88
C GLU A 103 -12.33 4.24 -6.48
N HIS A 104 -12.38 4.53 -5.18
CA HIS A 104 -12.96 5.77 -4.67
C HIS A 104 -11.95 6.87 -4.35
N GLU A 105 -10.66 6.53 -4.22
CA GLU A 105 -9.60 7.49 -3.89
C GLU A 105 -8.53 7.54 -4.97
N ILE A 106 -7.88 6.41 -5.26
CA ILE A 106 -6.66 6.38 -6.08
C ILE A 106 -6.96 6.69 -7.54
N ILE A 107 -7.87 5.94 -8.16
CA ILE A 107 -8.22 6.12 -9.59
C ILE A 107 -8.76 7.53 -9.86
N PRO A 108 -9.72 8.08 -9.10
CA PRO A 108 -10.22 9.44 -9.31
C PRO A 108 -9.13 10.49 -9.21
N ALA A 109 -8.23 10.37 -8.25
CA ALA A 109 -7.12 11.30 -8.10
C ALA A 109 -6.13 11.22 -9.27
N LEU A 110 -5.75 10.01 -9.70
CA LEU A 110 -4.86 9.83 -10.85
C LEU A 110 -5.49 10.34 -12.15
N ARG A 111 -6.79 10.13 -12.38
CA ARG A 111 -7.51 10.71 -13.52
C ARG A 111 -7.49 12.24 -13.51
N SER A 112 -7.57 12.83 -12.33
CA SER A 112 -7.52 14.29 -12.14
C SER A 112 -6.10 14.88 -12.22
N GLY A 113 -5.07 14.05 -12.40
CA GLY A 113 -3.68 14.48 -12.52
C GLY A 113 -2.96 14.68 -11.17
N PHE A 114 -3.55 14.24 -10.07
CA PHE A 114 -2.93 14.31 -8.75
C PHE A 114 -1.80 13.29 -8.59
N ILE A 115 -0.86 13.61 -7.70
CA ILE A 115 0.11 12.64 -7.19
C ILE A 115 -0.52 11.93 -6.01
N VAL A 116 -0.56 10.61 -6.07
CA VAL A 116 -1.05 9.75 -4.98
C VAL A 116 0.14 9.19 -4.22
N LEU A 117 0.25 9.53 -2.94
CA LEU A 117 1.26 8.98 -2.03
C LEU A 117 0.62 7.87 -1.18
N ALA A 118 1.05 6.64 -1.37
CA ALA A 118 0.53 5.49 -0.65
C ALA A 118 1.45 5.10 0.52
N ASP A 119 0.96 5.26 1.77
CA ASP A 119 1.59 4.69 2.97
C ASP A 119 1.31 3.20 3.01
N ARG A 120 2.22 2.42 2.50
CA ARG A 120 2.07 1.01 2.15
C ARG A 120 1.14 0.79 0.95
N TYR A 121 1.48 -0.20 0.19
CA TYR A 121 0.73 -0.65 -0.96
C TYR A 121 0.59 -2.18 -0.94
N ILE A 122 0.27 -2.82 -2.05
CA ILE A 122 0.06 -4.28 -2.09
C ILE A 122 1.30 -5.10 -1.72
N TYR A 123 2.51 -4.52 -1.77
CA TYR A 123 3.74 -5.20 -1.34
C TYR A 123 3.69 -5.60 0.14
N THR A 124 3.05 -4.78 1.00
CA THR A 124 2.76 -5.13 2.39
C THR A 124 1.82 -6.34 2.48
N ALA A 125 0.78 -6.45 1.62
CA ALA A 125 -0.08 -7.62 1.55
C ALA A 125 0.72 -8.87 1.16
N PHE A 126 1.49 -8.77 0.08
CA PHE A 126 2.33 -9.87 -0.39
C PHE A 126 3.28 -10.36 0.69
N ALA A 127 3.98 -9.47 1.38
CA ALA A 127 4.91 -9.84 2.44
C ALA A 127 4.20 -10.54 3.61
N ARG A 128 3.07 -10.00 4.08
CA ARG A 128 2.30 -10.55 5.20
C ARG A 128 1.68 -11.91 4.88
N ASP A 129 1.08 -12.03 3.71
CA ASP A 129 0.42 -13.27 3.29
C ASP A 129 1.44 -14.36 2.99
N PHE A 130 2.60 -13.99 2.47
CA PHE A 130 3.70 -14.89 2.26
C PHE A 130 4.20 -15.52 3.57
N VAL A 131 4.38 -14.70 4.61
CA VAL A 131 4.75 -15.18 5.96
C VAL A 131 3.67 -16.07 6.56
N ARG A 132 2.40 -15.81 6.25
CA ARG A 132 1.26 -16.64 6.68
C ARG A 132 1.07 -17.92 5.86
N SER A 133 2.00 -18.24 4.96
CA SER A 133 1.97 -19.41 4.10
C SER A 133 0.77 -19.47 3.14
N ASN A 134 0.28 -18.31 2.70
CA ASN A 134 -0.65 -18.25 1.59
C ASN A 134 0.10 -18.51 0.27
N ASP A 135 -0.58 -19.11 -0.69
CA ASP A 135 0.01 -19.40 -2.00
C ASP A 135 0.31 -18.13 -2.77
N ARG A 136 1.52 -18.05 -3.36
CA ARG A 136 1.99 -16.86 -4.10
C ARG A 136 1.12 -16.52 -5.30
N LYS A 137 0.66 -17.56 -6.02
CA LYS A 137 -0.19 -17.38 -7.19
C LYS A 137 -1.52 -16.81 -6.77
N TRP A 138 -2.13 -17.40 -5.73
CA TRP A 138 -3.40 -16.94 -5.19
C TRP A 138 -3.35 -15.46 -4.76
N ILE A 139 -2.31 -15.04 -4.06
CA ILE A 139 -2.16 -13.64 -3.63
C ILE A 139 -2.06 -12.71 -4.84
N ARG A 140 -1.28 -13.08 -5.86
CA ARG A 140 -1.18 -12.30 -7.09
C ARG A 140 -2.52 -12.21 -7.83
N ASP A 141 -3.26 -13.30 -7.89
CA ASP A 141 -4.57 -13.33 -8.54
C ASP A 141 -5.56 -12.43 -7.77
N VAL A 142 -5.57 -12.49 -6.43
CA VAL A 142 -6.43 -11.65 -5.57
C VAL A 142 -6.14 -10.16 -5.75
N PHE A 143 -4.88 -9.75 -5.87
CA PHE A 143 -4.48 -8.36 -6.05
C PHE A 143 -4.16 -7.99 -7.52
N GLY A 144 -4.52 -8.84 -8.46
CA GLY A 144 -4.21 -8.66 -9.88
C GLY A 144 -4.79 -7.40 -10.51
N PHE A 145 -5.82 -6.82 -9.89
CA PHE A 145 -6.44 -5.57 -10.29
C PHE A 145 -5.67 -4.32 -9.86
N ALA A 146 -4.63 -4.47 -9.03
CA ALA A 146 -3.85 -3.35 -8.52
C ALA A 146 -3.00 -2.71 -9.61
N LEU A 147 -3.01 -1.37 -9.65
CA LEU A 147 -2.12 -0.60 -10.52
C LEU A 147 -0.66 -0.76 -10.09
N VAL A 148 0.25 -0.83 -11.05
CA VAL A 148 1.69 -0.77 -10.76
C VAL A 148 2.08 0.67 -10.45
N PRO A 149 2.67 0.97 -9.28
CA PRO A 149 3.11 2.32 -8.97
C PRO A 149 4.19 2.83 -9.93
N ASP A 150 4.17 4.12 -10.25
CA ASP A 150 5.23 4.78 -11.03
C ASP A 150 6.57 4.75 -10.27
N LEU A 151 6.51 4.82 -8.94
CA LEU A 151 7.69 4.76 -8.07
C LEU A 151 7.38 4.00 -6.78
N VAL A 152 8.30 3.15 -6.36
CA VAL A 152 8.26 2.48 -5.06
C VAL A 152 9.50 2.85 -4.27
N CYS A 153 9.31 3.47 -3.11
CA CYS A 153 10.37 3.80 -2.17
C CYS A 153 10.32 2.82 -0.98
N TYR A 154 11.35 2.03 -0.81
CA TYR A 154 11.48 1.15 0.34
C TYR A 154 12.41 1.77 1.38
N LEU A 155 11.85 2.16 2.53
CA LEU A 155 12.60 2.72 3.64
C LEU A 155 13.19 1.60 4.48
N ARG A 156 14.48 1.70 4.77
CA ARG A 156 15.22 0.72 5.55
C ARG A 156 16.08 1.42 6.59
N ILE A 157 16.07 0.90 7.80
CA ILE A 157 17.04 1.25 8.86
C ILE A 157 17.62 -0.04 9.43
N ASP A 158 18.68 0.06 10.20
CA ASP A 158 19.25 -1.08 10.92
C ASP A 158 18.29 -1.59 12.00
N VAL A 159 18.45 -2.85 12.36
CA VAL A 159 17.54 -3.54 13.30
C VAL A 159 17.63 -2.94 14.71
N GLU A 160 18.79 -2.49 15.13
CA GLU A 160 19.02 -1.93 16.47
C GLU A 160 18.26 -0.61 16.63
N THR A 161 18.41 0.30 15.67
CA THR A 161 17.65 1.56 15.63
C THR A 161 16.15 1.31 15.55
N LEU A 162 15.71 0.34 14.74
CA LEU A 162 14.31 -0.01 14.63
C LEU A 162 13.73 -0.50 15.96
N ALA A 163 14.47 -1.40 16.65
CA ALA A 163 14.04 -1.94 17.94
C ALA A 163 13.88 -0.84 19.00
N LEU A 164 14.83 0.09 19.06
CA LEU A 164 14.75 1.23 19.99
C LEU A 164 13.52 2.09 19.72
N ARG A 165 13.27 2.46 18.46
CA ARG A 165 12.10 3.27 18.07
C ARG A 165 10.76 2.58 18.39
N VAL A 166 10.67 1.27 18.17
CA VAL A 166 9.45 0.51 18.48
C VAL A 166 9.21 0.44 19.99
N ILE A 167 10.27 0.27 20.77
CA ILE A 167 10.16 0.25 22.24
C ILE A 167 9.75 1.62 22.77
N GLU A 168 10.35 2.69 22.31
CA GLU A 168 10.01 4.07 22.69
C GLU A 168 8.56 4.39 22.38
N THR A 169 8.10 4.10 21.17
CA THR A 169 6.70 4.34 20.75
C THR A 169 5.71 3.54 21.58
N LYS A 170 6.00 2.28 21.90
CA LYS A 170 5.13 1.46 22.77
C LYS A 170 5.14 1.93 24.21
N ALA A 171 6.27 2.36 24.72
CA ALA A 171 6.38 2.92 26.06
C ALA A 171 5.56 4.22 26.18
N MET A 172 5.67 5.12 25.21
CA MET A 172 4.87 6.36 25.20
C MET A 172 3.37 6.05 25.21
N ASN A 173 2.90 5.17 24.31
CA ASN A 173 1.48 4.81 24.26
C ASN A 173 0.96 4.14 25.55
N TYR A 174 1.82 3.46 26.29
CA TYR A 174 1.47 2.87 27.59
C TYR A 174 1.30 3.92 28.70
N TRP A 175 2.03 5.04 28.62
CA TRP A 175 1.94 6.11 29.63
C TRP A 175 0.87 7.16 29.31
N GLU A 176 0.38 7.21 28.06
CA GLU A 176 -0.68 8.12 27.63
C GLU A 176 -2.10 7.51 27.75
N SER A 177 -2.22 6.22 28.03
CA SER A 177 -3.47 5.48 28.25
C SER A 177 -3.82 5.34 29.73
#